data_6bab22e01b0b799607864add1609b6a3
#
_entry.id   6bab22e01b0b799607864add1609b6a3
#
_cell.length_a   1.000
_cell.length_b   1.000
_cell.length_c   1.000
_cell.angle_alpha   90.00
_cell.angle_beta   90.00
_cell.angle_gamma   90.00
#
_symmetry.space_group_name_H-M   'P 1'
#
loop_
_entity.id
_entity.type
_entity.pdbx_description
1 polymer ?
#
loop_
_entity_poly.entity_id
_entity_poly.type
_entity_poly.pdbx_seq_one_letter_code
_entity_poly.pdbx_strand_id
1 'polypeptide(L)'
;MILLEKYGWNIFHQRNYNTHKVEGQSVGRVISIKGFKYDLITENGELETELSGKLLFGSDSENLPKIGDWVCYLDYGQTGYIVTVLPRINLLSRKNPGNKTEKQILGVNIDYALIVQGLDREFNPMRLERYLAQVTSCGIKALVILNKADLVHNFDLYREEVLKLKRDCKIFFCSTLTGFGIRN
;
A
#
# COMPACT_ATOMS: atom_id res chain seq x y z
N MET A 1 -16.07 7.27 -17.88
CA MET A 1 -15.28 6.03 -17.66
C MET A 1 -13.97 6.42 -16.97
N ILE A 2 -13.68 5.85 -15.83
CA ILE A 2 -12.42 6.10 -15.10
C ILE A 2 -11.34 5.18 -15.68
N LEU A 3 -10.16 5.73 -15.94
CA LEU A 3 -9.00 4.94 -16.37
C LEU A 3 -8.38 4.26 -15.16
N LEU A 4 -8.52 2.95 -15.02
CA LEU A 4 -8.00 2.17 -13.89
C LEU A 4 -6.46 2.18 -13.82
N GLU A 5 -5.77 2.48 -14.93
CA GLU A 5 -4.32 2.65 -14.98
C GLU A 5 -3.84 3.77 -14.04
N LYS A 6 -4.63 4.82 -13.84
CA LYS A 6 -4.33 5.89 -12.87
C LYS A 6 -4.33 5.39 -11.42
N TYR A 7 -4.96 4.25 -11.19
CA TYR A 7 -5.01 3.57 -9.90
C TYR A 7 -4.09 2.34 -9.84
N GLY A 8 -3.16 2.21 -10.80
CA GLY A 8 -2.15 1.15 -10.81
C GLY A 8 -2.58 -0.13 -11.52
N TRP A 9 -3.68 -0.12 -12.29
CA TRP A 9 -4.00 -1.23 -13.18
C TRP A 9 -2.91 -1.41 -14.23
N ASN A 10 -2.45 -2.63 -14.43
CA ASN A 10 -1.37 -2.93 -15.36
C ASN A 10 -1.54 -4.31 -15.99
N ILE A 11 -0.60 -4.70 -16.85
CA ILE A 11 -0.65 -5.96 -17.59
C ILE A 11 -0.68 -7.20 -16.68
N PHE A 12 -0.06 -7.15 -15.50
CA PHE A 12 -0.11 -8.24 -14.52
C PHE A 12 -1.54 -8.44 -14.02
N HIS A 13 -2.22 -7.37 -13.61
CA HIS A 13 -3.60 -7.41 -13.15
C HIS A 13 -4.56 -7.82 -14.26
N GLN A 14 -4.35 -7.30 -15.48
CA GLN A 14 -5.17 -7.67 -16.64
C GLN A 14 -5.10 -9.17 -16.97
N ARG A 15 -3.90 -9.76 -16.94
CA ARG A 15 -3.73 -11.21 -17.17
C ARG A 15 -4.44 -12.02 -16.08
N ASN A 16 -4.25 -11.65 -14.82
CA ASN A 16 -4.91 -12.34 -13.71
C ASN A 16 -6.42 -12.20 -13.75
N TYR A 17 -6.94 -11.01 -14.08
CA TYR A 17 -8.37 -10.80 -14.29
C TYR A 17 -8.92 -11.74 -15.37
N ASN A 18 -8.29 -11.79 -16.53
CA ASN A 18 -8.73 -12.66 -17.63
C ASN A 18 -8.74 -14.14 -17.27
N THR A 19 -7.85 -14.55 -16.35
CA THR A 19 -7.77 -15.95 -15.87
C THR A 19 -8.83 -16.28 -14.81
N HIS A 20 -9.18 -15.31 -13.96
CA HIS A 20 -10.01 -15.53 -12.77
C HIS A 20 -11.46 -15.07 -12.93
N LYS A 21 -11.73 -14.17 -13.89
CA LYS A 21 -13.08 -13.65 -14.08
C LYS A 21 -14.05 -14.75 -14.54
N VAL A 22 -15.26 -14.67 -14.03
CA VAL A 22 -16.43 -15.41 -14.53
C VAL A 22 -17.34 -14.43 -15.26
N GLU A 23 -18.18 -14.91 -16.14
CA GLU A 23 -19.16 -14.08 -16.87
C GLU A 23 -20.01 -13.24 -15.92
N GLY A 24 -20.24 -11.98 -16.27
CA GLY A 24 -20.96 -11.01 -15.45
C GLY A 24 -20.14 -10.33 -14.36
N GLN A 25 -18.86 -10.69 -14.17
CA GLN A 25 -17.99 -10.05 -13.20
C GLN A 25 -17.23 -8.87 -13.81
N SER A 26 -17.13 -7.82 -13.01
CA SER A 26 -16.30 -6.63 -13.28
C SER A 26 -15.11 -6.58 -12.31
N VAL A 27 -14.16 -5.67 -12.56
CA VAL A 27 -12.98 -5.47 -11.74
C VAL A 27 -13.00 -4.10 -11.07
N GLY A 28 -12.54 -4.04 -9.81
CA GLY A 28 -12.35 -2.80 -9.06
C GLY A 28 -11.18 -2.90 -8.09
N ARG A 29 -10.68 -1.75 -7.65
CA ARG A 29 -9.64 -1.67 -6.63
C ARG A 29 -10.24 -1.26 -5.29
N VAL A 30 -9.91 -1.97 -4.22
CA VAL A 30 -10.34 -1.61 -2.86
C VAL A 30 -9.62 -0.34 -2.43
N ILE A 31 -10.38 0.72 -2.14
CA ILE A 31 -9.87 2.02 -1.69
C ILE A 31 -10.18 2.30 -0.22
N SER A 32 -11.20 1.66 0.34
CA SER A 32 -11.59 1.83 1.75
C SER A 32 -12.24 0.57 2.29
N ILE A 33 -12.14 0.36 3.60
CA ILE A 33 -12.81 -0.72 4.33
C ILE A 33 -13.47 -0.11 5.56
N LYS A 34 -14.79 -0.26 5.68
CA LYS A 34 -15.62 0.29 6.75
C LYS A 34 -16.44 -0.83 7.40
N GLY A 35 -15.86 -1.48 8.41
CA GLY A 35 -16.49 -2.66 9.01
C GLY A 35 -16.58 -3.81 8.01
N PHE A 36 -17.78 -4.19 7.59
CA PHE A 36 -18.03 -5.25 6.61
C PHE A 36 -18.19 -4.73 5.16
N LYS A 37 -18.14 -3.40 4.96
CA LYS A 37 -18.30 -2.75 3.66
C LYS A 37 -16.96 -2.37 3.07
N TYR A 38 -16.87 -2.44 1.75
CA TYR A 38 -15.69 -2.14 0.95
C TYR A 38 -16.05 -1.12 -0.11
N ASP A 39 -15.33 0.01 -0.15
CA ASP A 39 -15.46 0.93 -1.27
C ASP A 39 -14.46 0.52 -2.35
N LEU A 40 -14.95 0.33 -3.56
CA LEU A 40 -14.14 0.04 -4.73
C LEU A 40 -14.08 1.26 -5.65
N ILE A 41 -12.92 1.52 -6.24
CA ILE A 41 -12.85 2.33 -7.45
C ILE A 41 -12.96 1.42 -8.67
N THR A 42 -13.92 1.71 -9.53
CA THR A 42 -14.25 0.96 -10.74
C THR A 42 -14.17 1.85 -11.97
N GLU A 43 -14.30 1.31 -13.17
CA GLU A 43 -14.39 2.11 -14.40
C GLU A 43 -15.59 3.06 -14.41
N ASN A 44 -16.67 2.72 -13.68
CA ASN A 44 -17.90 3.49 -13.61
C ASN A 44 -17.95 4.48 -12.41
N GLY A 45 -16.92 4.51 -11.57
CA GLY A 45 -16.87 5.33 -10.36
C GLY A 45 -16.67 4.50 -9.10
N GLU A 46 -16.93 5.15 -7.97
CA GLU A 46 -16.89 4.48 -6.67
C GLU A 46 -18.15 3.63 -6.48
N LEU A 47 -17.98 2.44 -5.92
CA LEU A 47 -19.04 1.49 -5.64
C LEU A 47 -18.87 0.93 -4.23
N GLU A 48 -19.89 1.03 -3.39
CA GLU A 48 -19.94 0.33 -2.10
C GLU A 48 -20.26 -1.15 -2.35
N THR A 49 -19.48 -2.04 -1.73
CA THR A 49 -19.60 -3.49 -1.90
C THR A 49 -19.51 -4.21 -0.57
N GLU A 50 -19.98 -5.44 -0.55
CA GLU A 50 -19.84 -6.40 0.54
C GLU A 50 -19.10 -7.66 0.06
N LEU A 51 -18.69 -8.52 0.98
CA LEU A 51 -18.12 -9.82 0.61
C LEU A 51 -19.23 -10.79 0.21
N SER A 52 -19.00 -11.59 -0.83
CA SER A 52 -19.84 -12.75 -1.07
C SER A 52 -19.74 -13.74 0.09
N GLY A 53 -20.81 -14.48 0.39
CA GLY A 53 -20.80 -15.48 1.46
C GLY A 53 -19.66 -16.50 1.30
N LYS A 54 -19.36 -16.91 0.06
CA LYS A 54 -18.24 -17.83 -0.23
C LYS A 54 -16.90 -17.25 0.20
N LEU A 55 -16.65 -15.97 -0.05
CA LEU A 55 -15.40 -15.31 0.32
C LEU A 55 -15.32 -15.07 1.83
N LEU A 56 -16.44 -14.67 2.44
CA LEU A 56 -16.53 -14.38 3.87
C LEU A 56 -16.29 -15.61 4.74
N PHE A 57 -16.91 -16.73 4.40
CA PHE A 57 -16.87 -17.96 5.22
C PHE A 57 -15.82 -18.97 4.76
N GLY A 58 -15.30 -18.83 3.54
CA GLY A 58 -14.33 -19.76 2.95
C GLY A 58 -12.88 -19.29 2.94
N SER A 59 -12.59 -18.13 3.49
CA SER A 59 -11.24 -17.55 3.41
C SER A 59 -10.67 -17.22 4.79
N ASP A 60 -9.37 -17.48 4.96
CA ASP A 60 -8.63 -17.00 6.10
C ASP A 60 -8.51 -15.46 6.06
N SER A 61 -8.27 -14.83 7.21
CA SER A 61 -8.17 -13.37 7.34
C SER A 61 -7.12 -12.72 6.42
N GLU A 62 -6.05 -13.45 6.07
CA GLU A 62 -5.00 -13.00 5.14
C GLU A 62 -5.50 -12.94 3.69
N ASN A 63 -6.45 -13.79 3.32
CA ASN A 63 -7.02 -13.90 1.98
C ASN A 63 -8.22 -12.98 1.75
N LEU A 64 -8.76 -12.38 2.81
CA LEU A 64 -9.77 -11.34 2.67
C LEU A 64 -9.20 -10.07 2.01
N PRO A 65 -10.03 -9.30 1.28
CA PRO A 65 -9.59 -8.09 0.61
C PRO A 65 -8.96 -7.09 1.59
N LYS A 66 -7.89 -6.43 1.17
CA LYS A 66 -7.22 -5.33 1.88
C LYS A 66 -7.24 -4.08 1.00
N ILE A 67 -7.02 -2.93 1.59
CA ILE A 67 -6.86 -1.68 0.83
C ILE A 67 -5.69 -1.85 -0.15
N GLY A 68 -5.96 -1.55 -1.43
CA GLY A 68 -5.03 -1.74 -2.53
C GLY A 68 -5.21 -3.02 -3.34
N ASP A 69 -6.04 -3.98 -2.88
CA ASP A 69 -6.36 -5.18 -3.65
C ASP A 69 -7.19 -4.86 -4.88
N TRP A 70 -6.91 -5.59 -5.96
CA TRP A 70 -7.79 -5.72 -7.10
C TRP A 70 -8.70 -6.92 -6.89
N VAL A 71 -9.98 -6.73 -7.13
CA VAL A 71 -11.02 -7.74 -6.87
C VAL A 71 -11.96 -7.88 -8.06
N CYS A 72 -12.47 -9.10 -8.27
CA CYS A 72 -13.62 -9.30 -9.13
C CYS A 72 -14.89 -9.14 -8.28
N TYR A 73 -15.87 -8.43 -8.82
CA TYR A 73 -17.15 -8.21 -8.14
C TYR A 73 -18.32 -8.38 -9.11
N LEU A 74 -19.48 -8.67 -8.55
CA LEU A 74 -20.77 -8.64 -9.23
C LEU A 74 -21.47 -7.33 -8.88
N ASP A 75 -21.98 -6.64 -9.90
CA ASP A 75 -22.69 -5.36 -9.75
C ASP A 75 -24.21 -5.62 -9.81
N TYR A 76 -24.90 -5.16 -8.79
CA TYR A 76 -26.36 -5.20 -8.70
C TYR A 76 -26.99 -3.80 -8.69
N GLY A 77 -26.27 -2.81 -9.17
CA GLY A 77 -26.70 -1.40 -9.32
C GLY A 77 -26.40 -0.55 -8.11
N GLN A 78 -27.07 -0.74 -6.99
CA GLN A 78 -26.82 0.04 -5.77
C GLN A 78 -25.77 -0.58 -4.84
N THR A 79 -25.54 -1.86 -4.95
CA THR A 79 -24.57 -2.63 -4.12
C THR A 79 -23.87 -3.65 -4.99
N GLY A 80 -22.59 -3.87 -4.72
CA GLY A 80 -21.82 -4.93 -5.36
C GLY A 80 -21.38 -6.01 -4.36
N TYR A 81 -21.03 -7.20 -4.86
CA TYR A 81 -20.47 -8.28 -4.04
C TYR A 81 -19.11 -8.69 -4.55
N ILE A 82 -18.09 -8.57 -3.70
CA ILE A 82 -16.73 -9.07 -3.99
C ILE A 82 -16.76 -10.59 -3.96
N VAL A 83 -16.33 -11.20 -5.06
CA VAL A 83 -16.36 -12.66 -5.23
C VAL A 83 -14.96 -13.28 -5.27
N THR A 84 -13.94 -12.53 -5.69
CA THR A 84 -12.57 -13.02 -5.80
C THR A 84 -11.56 -11.88 -5.57
N VAL A 85 -10.50 -12.15 -4.83
CA VAL A 85 -9.33 -11.27 -4.73
C VAL A 85 -8.31 -11.72 -5.77
N LEU A 86 -7.86 -10.80 -6.63
CA LEU A 86 -6.84 -11.09 -7.63
C LEU A 86 -5.46 -11.24 -6.98
N PRO A 87 -4.54 -11.99 -7.60
CA PRO A 87 -3.17 -12.11 -7.12
C PRO A 87 -2.49 -10.77 -6.87
N ARG A 88 -1.80 -10.66 -5.75
CA ARG A 88 -1.07 -9.47 -5.32
C ARG A 88 0.32 -9.44 -5.93
N ILE A 89 0.79 -8.26 -6.36
CA ILE A 89 2.19 -8.08 -6.79
C ILE A 89 3.12 -8.15 -5.60
N ASN A 90 2.74 -7.50 -4.50
CA ASN A 90 3.48 -7.51 -3.24
C ASN A 90 2.55 -7.31 -2.06
N LEU A 91 3.07 -7.60 -0.87
CA LEU A 91 2.35 -7.50 0.39
C LEU A 91 3.30 -7.02 1.47
N LEU A 92 3.01 -5.88 2.07
CA LEU A 92 3.73 -5.38 3.24
C LEU A 92 2.99 -5.81 4.50
N SER A 93 3.68 -6.56 5.36
CA SER A 93 3.12 -7.00 6.65
C SER A 93 4.11 -6.80 7.78
N ARG A 94 3.60 -6.75 8.99
CA ARG A 94 4.39 -6.80 10.22
C ARG A 94 3.90 -7.92 11.13
N LYS A 95 4.77 -8.41 12.01
CA LYS A 95 4.35 -9.32 13.07
C LYS A 95 3.41 -8.59 14.02
N ASN A 96 2.29 -9.22 14.37
CA ASN A 96 1.36 -8.65 15.34
C ASN A 96 2.02 -8.67 16.74
N PRO A 97 2.11 -7.54 17.45
CA PRO A 97 2.72 -7.50 18.77
C PRO A 97 2.03 -8.41 19.81
N GLY A 98 0.75 -8.71 19.62
CA GLY A 98 -0.07 -9.51 20.55
C GLY A 98 -0.15 -11.01 20.20
N ASN A 99 0.17 -11.41 18.98
CA ASN A 99 0.08 -12.80 18.54
C ASN A 99 1.24 -13.13 17.60
N LYS A 100 2.18 -13.96 18.04
CA LYS A 100 3.43 -14.27 17.30
C LYS A 100 3.20 -15.01 15.98
N THR A 101 2.04 -15.61 15.78
CA THR A 101 1.68 -16.40 14.60
C THR A 101 0.93 -15.59 13.54
N GLU A 102 0.27 -14.49 13.91
CA GLU A 102 -0.49 -13.67 12.98
C GLU A 102 0.32 -12.50 12.43
N LYS A 103 0.30 -12.35 11.10
CA LYS A 103 0.85 -11.18 10.42
C LYS A 103 -0.24 -10.14 10.22
N GLN A 104 0.03 -8.90 10.63
CA GLN A 104 -0.80 -7.77 10.29
C GLN A 104 -0.41 -7.26 8.90
N ILE A 105 -1.30 -7.36 7.93
CA ILE A 105 -1.11 -6.78 6.59
C ILE A 105 -1.29 -5.26 6.70
N LEU A 106 -0.27 -4.51 6.29
CA LEU A 106 -0.23 -3.05 6.29
C LEU A 106 -0.70 -2.47 4.96
N GLY A 107 -0.45 -3.20 3.86
CA GLY A 107 -0.89 -2.80 2.54
C GLY A 107 -0.47 -3.80 1.48
N VAL A 108 -1.07 -3.72 0.31
CA VAL A 108 -0.84 -4.61 -0.83
C VAL A 108 -0.74 -3.81 -2.13
N ASN A 109 -0.09 -4.38 -3.14
CA ASN A 109 0.09 -3.76 -4.46
C ASN A 109 0.69 -2.34 -4.35
N ILE A 110 1.77 -2.22 -3.58
CA ILE A 110 2.46 -0.97 -3.25
C ILE A 110 3.63 -0.79 -4.20
N ASP A 111 3.71 0.35 -4.91
CA ASP A 111 4.84 0.70 -5.77
C ASP A 111 5.98 1.33 -4.96
N TYR A 112 5.65 2.23 -4.03
CA TYR A 112 6.59 2.97 -3.22
C TYR A 112 6.16 3.03 -1.76
N ALA A 113 7.09 2.82 -0.84
CA ALA A 113 6.91 3.08 0.58
C ALA A 113 7.73 4.30 1.00
N LEU A 114 7.06 5.31 1.56
CA LEU A 114 7.70 6.50 2.11
C LEU A 114 8.03 6.25 3.58
N ILE A 115 9.32 6.17 3.91
CA ILE A 115 9.79 6.03 5.29
C ILE A 115 10.13 7.42 5.81
N VAL A 116 9.27 7.94 6.69
CA VAL A 116 9.39 9.30 7.20
C VAL A 116 10.04 9.30 8.58
N GLN A 117 11.10 10.09 8.76
CA GLN A 117 11.72 10.37 10.06
C GLN A 117 11.94 11.87 10.26
N GLY A 118 11.82 12.35 11.52
CA GLY A 118 12.21 13.69 11.88
C GLY A 118 13.73 13.81 12.09
N LEU A 119 14.29 14.96 11.72
CA LEU A 119 15.68 15.35 11.98
C LEU A 119 15.84 16.03 13.37
N ASP A 120 15.13 15.53 14.34
CA ASP A 120 15.20 15.92 15.74
C ASP A 120 15.76 14.75 16.58
N ARG A 121 15.48 14.76 17.88
CA ARG A 121 15.88 13.67 18.81
C ARG A 121 15.31 12.29 18.43
N GLU A 122 14.34 12.26 17.53
CA GLU A 122 13.69 11.02 17.05
C GLU A 122 14.45 10.36 15.88
N PHE A 123 15.49 11.02 15.30
CA PHE A 123 16.30 10.40 14.25
C PHE A 123 17.01 9.15 14.79
N ASN A 124 16.72 8.00 14.18
CA ASN A 124 17.23 6.71 14.61
C ASN A 124 17.58 5.84 13.40
N PRO A 125 18.89 5.76 13.03
CA PRO A 125 19.34 4.95 11.90
C PRO A 125 18.96 3.46 12.00
N MET A 126 19.03 2.86 13.19
CA MET A 126 18.67 1.45 13.38
C MET A 126 17.17 1.18 13.13
N ARG A 127 16.30 2.12 13.50
CA ARG A 127 14.87 2.04 13.18
C ARG A 127 14.65 2.18 11.69
N LEU A 128 15.38 3.09 11.04
CA LEU A 128 15.33 3.30 9.60
C LEU A 128 15.79 2.06 8.84
N GLU A 129 16.92 1.45 9.25
CA GLU A 129 17.45 0.21 8.67
C GLU A 129 16.40 -0.91 8.69
N ARG A 130 15.76 -1.10 9.84
CA ARG A 130 14.73 -2.12 10.00
C ARG A 130 13.54 -1.91 9.06
N TYR A 131 13.09 -0.65 8.88
CA TYR A 131 12.02 -0.34 7.92
C TYR A 131 12.47 -0.53 6.47
N LEU A 132 13.67 -0.10 6.12
CA LEU A 132 14.25 -0.31 4.80
C LEU A 132 14.33 -1.80 4.47
N ALA A 133 14.85 -2.62 5.39
CA ALA A 133 14.94 -4.05 5.22
C ALA A 133 13.55 -4.70 5.03
N GLN A 134 12.57 -4.31 5.85
CA GLN A 134 11.20 -4.81 5.75
C GLN A 134 10.55 -4.48 4.40
N VAL A 135 10.63 -3.22 3.97
CA VAL A 135 10.03 -2.75 2.71
C VAL A 135 10.69 -3.42 1.51
N THR A 136 12.03 -3.45 1.49
CA THR A 136 12.77 -4.01 0.35
C THR A 136 12.64 -5.53 0.26
N SER A 137 12.51 -6.24 1.38
CA SER A 137 12.25 -7.69 1.37
C SER A 137 10.90 -8.06 0.76
N CYS A 138 9.96 -7.12 0.72
CA CYS A 138 8.65 -7.29 0.06
C CYS A 138 8.66 -6.89 -1.44
N GLY A 139 9.82 -6.55 -2.02
CA GLY A 139 9.94 -6.10 -3.41
C GLY A 139 9.40 -4.68 -3.64
N ILE A 140 9.22 -3.89 -2.57
CA ILE A 140 8.69 -2.53 -2.62
C ILE A 140 9.85 -1.52 -2.68
N LYS A 141 9.73 -0.49 -3.51
CA LYS A 141 10.72 0.60 -3.59
C LYS A 141 10.60 1.50 -2.38
N ALA A 142 11.68 1.65 -1.61
CA ALA A 142 11.72 2.53 -0.45
C ALA A 142 12.21 3.93 -0.85
N LEU A 143 11.54 4.96 -0.34
CA LEU A 143 11.98 6.35 -0.36
C LEU A 143 12.09 6.84 1.08
N VAL A 144 13.19 7.52 1.42
CA VAL A 144 13.39 8.09 2.75
C VAL A 144 13.09 9.58 2.72
N ILE A 145 12.22 10.02 3.62
CA ILE A 145 11.89 11.44 3.83
C ILE A 145 12.38 11.84 5.20
N LEU A 146 13.33 12.76 5.22
CA LEU A 146 13.87 13.35 6.43
C LEU A 146 13.17 14.70 6.66
N ASN A 147 12.13 14.66 7.50
CA ASN A 147 11.33 15.83 7.85
C ASN A 147 11.99 16.64 8.97
N LYS A 148 11.48 17.84 9.24
CA LYS A 148 12.02 18.81 10.20
C LYS A 148 13.42 19.29 9.80
N ALA A 149 13.65 19.47 8.50
CA ALA A 149 14.92 19.96 7.95
C ALA A 149 15.29 21.37 8.44
N ASP A 150 14.31 22.13 8.92
CA ASP A 150 14.49 23.44 9.56
C ASP A 150 15.28 23.40 10.88
N LEU A 151 15.39 22.22 11.51
CA LEU A 151 16.12 22.04 12.77
C LEU A 151 17.63 21.76 12.58
N VAL A 152 18.10 21.57 11.35
CA VAL A 152 19.48 21.15 11.07
C VAL A 152 20.11 22.03 9.99
N HIS A 153 21.44 22.25 10.10
CA HIS A 153 22.19 23.05 9.14
C HIS A 153 23.00 22.21 8.15
N ASN A 154 23.33 20.98 8.50
CA ASN A 154 24.13 20.09 7.66
C ASN A 154 23.37 18.81 7.31
N PHE A 155 22.84 18.76 6.09
CA PHE A 155 22.09 17.60 5.58
C PHE A 155 22.99 16.44 5.19
N ASP A 156 24.26 16.67 4.86
CA ASP A 156 25.16 15.64 4.35
C ASP A 156 25.46 14.59 5.41
N LEU A 157 25.58 14.97 6.67
CA LEU A 157 25.75 14.03 7.77
C LEU A 157 24.63 13.00 7.82
N TYR A 158 23.38 13.44 7.72
CA TYR A 158 22.20 12.56 7.73
C TYR A 158 22.08 11.76 6.46
N ARG A 159 22.42 12.36 5.31
CA ARG A 159 22.45 11.67 4.01
C ARG A 159 23.44 10.53 4.03
N GLU A 160 24.64 10.73 4.53
CA GLU A 160 25.66 9.69 4.65
C GLU A 160 25.23 8.57 5.57
N GLU A 161 24.62 8.88 6.72
CA GLU A 161 24.08 7.85 7.62
C GLU A 161 23.06 6.97 6.91
N VAL A 162 22.11 7.54 6.16
CA VAL A 162 21.12 6.77 5.40
C VAL A 162 21.76 5.95 4.28
N LEU A 163 22.73 6.52 3.55
CA LEU A 163 23.41 5.82 2.45
C LEU A 163 24.29 4.66 2.93
N LYS A 164 24.78 4.68 4.17
CA LYS A 164 25.43 3.52 4.80
C LYS A 164 24.47 2.34 4.95
N LEU A 165 23.20 2.62 5.23
CA LEU A 165 22.17 1.58 5.38
C LEU A 165 21.73 1.01 4.03
N LYS A 166 21.58 1.87 3.01
CA LYS A 166 21.15 1.51 1.67
C LYS A 166 21.70 2.51 0.64
N ARG A 167 22.71 2.10 -0.12
CA ARG A 167 23.46 2.98 -1.04
C ARG A 167 22.62 3.59 -2.16
N ASP A 168 21.60 2.88 -2.65
CA ASP A 168 20.74 3.29 -3.77
C ASP A 168 19.41 3.91 -3.31
N CYS A 169 19.30 4.26 -2.03
CA CYS A 169 18.08 4.85 -1.49
C CYS A 169 17.93 6.32 -1.93
N LYS A 170 16.75 6.68 -2.42
CA LYS A 170 16.40 8.08 -2.66
C LYS A 170 16.03 8.75 -1.34
N ILE A 171 16.70 9.88 -1.05
CA ILE A 171 16.56 10.62 0.19
C ILE A 171 16.06 12.02 -0.14
N PHE A 172 14.99 12.43 0.53
CA PHE A 172 14.42 13.78 0.43
C PHE A 172 14.45 14.45 1.79
N PHE A 173 14.85 15.72 1.81
CA PHE A 173 14.78 16.55 2.99
C PHE A 173 13.60 17.51 2.84
N CYS A 174 12.78 17.63 3.87
CA CYS A 174 11.65 18.54 3.88
C CYS A 174 11.38 19.09 5.27
N SER A 175 10.63 20.18 5.32
CA SER A 175 10.04 20.72 6.55
C SER A 175 8.56 21.01 6.30
N THR A 176 7.70 20.30 6.98
CA THR A 176 6.27 20.57 6.95
C THR A 176 5.90 21.89 7.63
N LEU A 177 6.77 22.40 8.52
CA LEU A 177 6.59 23.68 9.19
C LEU A 177 6.86 24.85 8.24
N THR A 178 7.97 24.80 7.48
CA THR A 178 8.40 25.91 6.61
C THR A 178 7.99 25.75 5.14
N GLY A 179 7.55 24.55 4.76
CA GLY A 179 7.23 24.20 3.36
C GLY A 179 8.47 23.85 2.52
N PHE A 180 9.69 23.85 3.11
CA PHE A 180 10.93 23.48 2.42
C PHE A 180 10.83 22.04 1.87
N GLY A 181 11.20 21.84 0.60
CA GLY A 181 11.25 20.52 -0.05
C GLY A 181 9.89 19.85 -0.31
N ILE A 182 8.75 20.56 -0.11
CA ILE A 182 7.40 20.02 -0.33
C ILE A 182 6.79 20.55 -1.64
N ARG A 183 7.17 21.76 -2.05
CA ARG A 183 6.68 22.41 -3.26
C ARG A 183 7.81 22.50 -4.28
N ASN A 184 7.93 21.49 -5.11
CA ASN A 184 8.71 21.53 -6.36
C ASN A 184 8.06 20.67 -7.41
#